data_f5608f85877017ff35688b95e208b493
#
_entry.id   f5608f85877017ff35688b95e208b493
#
_cell.length_a   1.000
_cell.length_b   1.000
_cell.length_c   1.000
_cell.angle_alpha   90.00
_cell.angle_beta   90.00
_cell.angle_gamma   90.00
#
_symmetry.space_group_name_H-M   'P 1'
#
loop_
_entity.id
_entity.type
_entity.pdbx_description
1 polymer ?
#
loop_
_entity_poly.entity_id
_entity_poly.type
_entity_poly.pdbx_seq_one_letter_code
_entity_poly.pdbx_strand_id
1 'polypeptide(L)'
;MGRLFLIAALCLAPLCAGAYETDQFSNRLRPLRDSTELLDSWVNQSIESAVRDWRGPRDERKVVDAIYHDIGGHHWVDRIERWAMKSDQVDRLTFDRYDSIYHGHPVWATRVAGLFGVGPTIKVNEVLIGSDKLGHFLSQGRKFWRRYLAYRDEAKAAEQSAYTERALFGQMTTGIYSNADLVANYEGYRFYRSLFDDDVVPGKPAILAWRADRWVVQRSFTWADHVNEYWDEALNVNHFDQLLY
;
A
#
# COMPACT_ATOMS: atom_id res chain seq x y z
N MET A 1 11.68 20.70 -39.91
CA MET A 1 10.78 19.66 -39.35
C MET A 1 11.41 18.96 -38.17
N GLY A 2 11.75 19.65 -37.09
CA GLY A 2 12.55 19.08 -35.98
C GLY A 2 12.20 19.60 -34.57
N ARG A 3 11.02 20.21 -34.36
CA ARG A 3 10.66 20.78 -33.07
C ARG A 3 9.34 20.28 -32.45
N LEU A 4 8.64 19.33 -33.08
CA LEU A 4 7.36 18.79 -32.56
C LEU A 4 7.50 17.51 -31.74
N PHE A 5 8.65 16.83 -31.74
CA PHE A 5 8.83 15.57 -30.99
C PHE A 5 9.27 15.73 -29.53
N LEU A 6 9.72 16.90 -29.11
CA LEU A 6 10.19 17.14 -27.73
C LEU A 6 9.07 17.53 -26.75
N ILE A 7 7.91 17.93 -27.22
CA ILE A 7 6.80 18.38 -26.36
C ILE A 7 5.89 17.22 -25.93
N ALA A 8 5.81 16.15 -26.71
CA ALA A 8 5.01 14.98 -26.38
C ALA A 8 5.61 14.12 -25.24
N ALA A 9 6.93 14.18 -25.03
CA ALA A 9 7.58 13.42 -23.96
C ALA A 9 7.44 14.08 -22.56
N LEU A 10 7.19 15.37 -22.48
CA LEU A 10 7.05 16.10 -21.21
C LEU A 10 5.65 16.03 -20.59
N CYS A 11 4.63 15.69 -21.37
CA CYS A 11 3.25 15.62 -20.87
C CYS A 11 2.86 14.24 -20.29
N LEU A 12 3.71 13.21 -20.45
CA LEU A 12 3.49 11.88 -19.87
C LEU A 12 4.18 11.69 -18.50
N ALA A 13 4.93 12.67 -18.04
CA ALA A 13 5.66 12.61 -16.77
C ALA A 13 4.80 12.68 -15.47
N PRO A 14 3.52 13.13 -15.46
CA PRO A 14 2.77 13.21 -14.19
C PRO A 14 1.92 11.98 -13.86
N LEU A 15 1.97 10.88 -14.62
CA LEU A 15 1.09 9.73 -14.42
C LEU A 15 1.76 8.51 -13.74
N CYS A 16 3.05 8.56 -13.52
CA CYS A 16 3.76 7.48 -12.85
C CYS A 16 3.81 7.76 -11.34
N ALA A 17 2.79 7.33 -10.61
CA ALA A 17 2.92 7.14 -9.17
C ALA A 17 4.06 6.15 -8.96
N GLY A 18 5.19 6.63 -8.44
CA GLY A 18 6.37 5.79 -8.24
C GLY A 18 6.13 4.84 -7.08
N ALA A 19 5.52 3.70 -7.37
CA ALA A 19 5.69 2.54 -6.53
C ALA A 19 7.13 2.06 -6.78
N TYR A 20 7.90 1.89 -5.70
CA TYR A 20 9.18 1.22 -5.76
C TYR A 20 8.90 -0.27 -5.91
N GLU A 21 9.60 -0.93 -6.83
CA GLU A 21 9.67 -2.38 -6.79
C GLU A 21 10.53 -2.81 -5.60
N THR A 22 10.21 -3.92 -4.99
CA THR A 22 10.89 -4.41 -3.81
C THR A 22 11.49 -5.81 -4.05
N ASP A 23 12.42 -6.22 -3.19
CA ASP A 23 13.07 -7.51 -3.27
C ASP A 23 13.00 -8.25 -1.93
N GLN A 24 12.07 -9.18 -1.81
CA GLN A 24 11.94 -10.07 -0.65
C GLN A 24 12.69 -11.40 -0.83
N PHE A 25 13.36 -11.62 -1.98
CA PHE A 25 14.10 -12.84 -2.26
C PHE A 25 15.53 -12.78 -1.73
N SER A 26 16.21 -11.65 -1.98
CA SER A 26 17.63 -11.50 -1.63
C SER A 26 17.80 -11.34 -0.11
N ASN A 27 18.81 -12.04 0.42
CA ASN A 27 19.19 -11.96 1.85
C ASN A 27 18.04 -12.17 2.86
N ARG A 28 16.96 -12.84 2.47
CA ARG A 28 15.75 -13.04 3.30
C ARG A 28 15.99 -13.78 4.62
N LEU A 29 17.12 -14.48 4.75
CA LEU A 29 17.50 -15.16 6.01
C LEU A 29 18.16 -14.22 7.03
N ARG A 30 18.48 -12.98 6.64
CA ARG A 30 18.97 -11.98 7.59
C ARG A 30 17.83 -11.61 8.54
N PRO A 31 18.04 -11.73 9.86
CA PRO A 31 17.01 -11.38 10.83
C PRO A 31 16.71 -9.87 10.78
N LEU A 32 15.42 -9.54 10.81
CA LEU A 32 14.92 -8.18 10.94
C LEU A 32 14.06 -8.09 12.20
N ARG A 33 14.16 -6.95 12.89
CA ARG A 33 13.20 -6.61 13.96
C ARG A 33 11.84 -6.37 13.35
N ASP A 34 10.81 -6.89 14.01
CA ASP A 34 9.43 -6.65 13.61
C ASP A 34 9.02 -5.19 13.89
N SER A 35 8.35 -4.58 12.94
CA SER A 35 7.95 -3.16 13.00
C SER A 35 6.45 -2.98 13.27
N THR A 36 5.73 -4.05 13.58
CA THR A 36 4.27 -4.04 13.77
C THR A 36 3.84 -2.99 14.79
N GLU A 37 4.42 -2.99 15.99
CA GLU A 37 4.04 -2.06 17.06
C GLU A 37 4.26 -0.59 16.68
N LEU A 38 5.36 -0.30 15.97
CA LEU A 38 5.66 1.05 15.50
C LEU A 38 4.62 1.55 14.49
N LEU A 39 4.28 0.67 13.54
CA LEU A 39 3.30 0.97 12.50
C LEU A 39 1.87 1.01 13.07
N ASP A 40 1.52 0.14 14.01
CA ASP A 40 0.27 0.15 14.76
C ASP A 40 0.07 1.48 15.48
N SER A 41 1.10 1.93 16.19
CA SER A 41 1.08 3.19 16.93
C SER A 41 0.73 4.36 16.03
N TRP A 42 1.34 4.44 14.84
CA TRP A 42 1.07 5.54 13.93
C TRP A 42 -0.36 5.53 13.39
N VAL A 43 -0.85 4.37 12.93
CA VAL A 43 -2.24 4.26 12.42
C VAL A 43 -3.24 4.59 13.53
N ASN A 44 -3.05 4.07 14.75
CA ASN A 44 -3.93 4.35 15.88
C ASN A 44 -3.92 5.83 16.27
N GLN A 45 -2.77 6.49 16.31
CA GLN A 45 -2.68 7.94 16.54
C GLN A 45 -3.46 8.74 15.50
N SER A 46 -3.39 8.35 14.23
CA SER A 46 -4.15 9.00 13.15
C SER A 46 -5.65 8.79 13.31
N ILE A 47 -6.09 7.58 13.68
CA ILE A 47 -7.50 7.28 13.97
C ILE A 47 -7.99 8.13 15.15
N GLU A 48 -7.26 8.15 16.26
CA GLU A 48 -7.60 8.89 17.46
C GLU A 48 -7.63 10.41 17.19
N SER A 49 -6.69 10.92 16.40
CA SER A 49 -6.65 12.33 16.02
C SER A 49 -7.86 12.70 15.18
N ALA A 50 -8.20 11.90 14.15
CA ALA A 50 -9.37 12.14 13.31
C ALA A 50 -10.68 12.14 14.14
N VAL A 51 -10.80 11.21 15.09
CA VAL A 51 -11.96 11.12 16.00
C VAL A 51 -12.02 12.31 16.96
N ARG A 52 -10.91 12.64 17.61
CA ARG A 52 -10.83 13.76 18.57
C ARG A 52 -11.16 15.10 17.92
N ASP A 53 -10.70 15.31 16.70
CA ASP A 53 -10.83 16.58 15.99
C ASP A 53 -12.11 16.67 15.13
N TRP A 54 -12.93 15.61 15.13
CA TRP A 54 -14.19 15.57 14.39
C TRP A 54 -15.22 16.58 14.92
N ARG A 55 -15.83 17.35 14.01
CA ARG A 55 -16.82 18.40 14.33
C ARG A 55 -18.04 18.39 13.40
N GLY A 56 -18.26 17.31 12.69
CA GLY A 56 -19.36 17.21 11.70
C GLY A 56 -20.41 16.15 12.08
N PRO A 57 -21.47 16.02 11.29
CA PRO A 57 -22.40 14.90 11.39
C PRO A 57 -21.71 13.58 11.06
N ARG A 58 -22.40 12.46 11.29
CA ARG A 58 -21.88 11.14 10.90
C ARG A 58 -21.58 11.11 9.39
N ASP A 59 -20.34 10.94 9.05
CA ASP A 59 -19.88 10.82 7.65
C ASP A 59 -18.63 9.92 7.58
N GLU A 60 -18.85 8.67 7.17
CA GLU A 60 -17.82 7.65 7.11
C GLU A 60 -16.73 7.99 6.07
N ARG A 61 -17.11 8.62 4.95
CA ARG A 61 -16.13 9.01 3.93
C ARG A 61 -15.18 10.08 4.41
N LYS A 62 -15.73 11.08 5.10
CA LYS A 62 -14.91 12.19 5.59
C LYS A 62 -13.99 11.76 6.74
N VAL A 63 -14.44 10.88 7.65
CA VAL A 63 -13.55 10.39 8.72
C VAL A 63 -12.44 9.51 8.15
N VAL A 64 -12.73 8.68 7.13
CA VAL A 64 -11.69 7.95 6.38
C VAL A 64 -10.71 8.90 5.72
N ASP A 65 -11.20 9.99 5.11
CA ASP A 65 -10.34 10.99 4.48
C ASP A 65 -9.45 11.72 5.50
N ALA A 66 -9.96 11.99 6.70
CA ALA A 66 -9.18 12.57 7.79
C ALA A 66 -8.07 11.62 8.28
N ILE A 67 -8.40 10.34 8.52
CA ILE A 67 -7.42 9.31 8.88
C ILE A 67 -6.35 9.19 7.78
N TYR A 68 -6.77 9.04 6.53
CA TYR A 68 -5.86 8.86 5.40
C TYR A 68 -4.96 10.09 5.20
N HIS A 69 -5.44 11.29 5.48
CA HIS A 69 -4.64 12.51 5.36
C HIS A 69 -3.35 12.43 6.20
N ASP A 70 -3.39 11.83 7.38
CA ASP A 70 -2.24 11.76 8.27
C ASP A 70 -1.25 10.65 7.90
N ILE A 71 -1.75 9.48 7.51
CA ILE A 71 -0.92 8.30 7.19
C ILE A 71 -0.54 8.20 5.71
N GLY A 72 -1.44 8.57 4.81
CA GLY A 72 -1.25 8.54 3.36
C GLY A 72 -0.77 9.89 2.83
N GLY A 73 -1.70 10.84 2.78
CA GLY A 73 -1.43 12.19 2.28
C GLY A 73 -1.64 12.34 0.77
N HIS A 74 -1.15 13.47 0.22
CA HIS A 74 -1.38 13.85 -1.19
C HIS A 74 -0.16 13.57 -2.08
N HIS A 75 0.79 12.77 -1.64
CA HIS A 75 2.01 12.48 -2.39
C HIS A 75 1.90 11.12 -3.11
N TRP A 76 2.82 10.89 -4.04
CA TRP A 76 2.92 9.67 -4.84
C TRP A 76 3.26 8.43 -4.02
N VAL A 77 3.93 8.62 -2.88
CA VAL A 77 4.29 7.60 -1.90
C VAL A 77 3.69 8.02 -0.56
N ASP A 78 2.95 7.15 0.09
CA ASP A 78 2.27 7.45 1.35
C ASP A 78 3.26 7.83 2.46
N ARG A 79 2.83 8.68 3.41
CA ARG A 79 3.72 9.19 4.48
C ARG A 79 4.31 8.07 5.32
N ILE A 80 3.48 7.09 5.69
CA ILE A 80 3.93 5.94 6.49
C ILE A 80 4.94 5.08 5.72
N GLU A 81 4.74 4.88 4.42
CA GLU A 81 5.68 4.17 3.55
C GLU A 81 7.02 4.92 3.50
N ARG A 82 7.02 6.22 3.21
CA ARG A 82 8.25 7.04 3.19
C ARG A 82 8.97 7.06 4.53
N TRP A 83 8.21 7.04 5.62
CA TRP A 83 8.80 6.97 6.95
C TRP A 83 9.43 5.59 7.18
N ALA A 84 8.73 4.50 6.86
CA ALA A 84 9.28 3.15 6.96
C ALA A 84 10.55 2.96 6.14
N MET A 85 10.63 3.60 4.98
CA MET A 85 11.81 3.59 4.10
C MET A 85 13.02 4.33 4.68
N LYS A 86 12.83 5.30 5.58
CA LYS A 86 13.90 6.24 5.99
C LYS A 86 14.18 6.25 7.48
N SER A 87 13.24 5.86 8.33
CA SER A 87 13.37 5.94 9.79
C SER A 87 14.39 4.94 10.32
N ASP A 88 15.25 5.40 11.22
CA ASP A 88 16.21 4.53 11.91
C ASP A 88 15.53 3.60 12.94
N GLN A 89 14.27 3.83 13.25
CA GLN A 89 13.46 2.97 14.10
C GLN A 89 13.03 1.67 13.40
N VAL A 90 12.92 1.70 12.07
CA VAL A 90 12.50 0.56 11.25
C VAL A 90 13.74 -0.19 10.76
N ASP A 91 13.84 -1.45 11.17
CA ASP A 91 14.86 -2.35 10.63
C ASP A 91 14.46 -2.82 9.22
N ARG A 92 15.40 -2.81 8.28
CA ARG A 92 15.11 -3.05 6.87
C ARG A 92 16.26 -3.68 6.11
N LEU A 93 15.94 -4.42 5.06
CA LEU A 93 16.87 -4.83 4.02
C LEU A 93 16.79 -3.79 2.90
N THR A 94 17.92 -3.23 2.54
CA THR A 94 18.07 -2.32 1.42
C THR A 94 19.02 -2.93 0.41
N PHE A 95 18.67 -2.84 -0.86
CA PHE A 95 19.47 -3.33 -1.97
C PHE A 95 19.67 -2.19 -2.96
N ASP A 96 20.86 -2.12 -3.54
CA ASP A 96 20.94 -1.47 -4.81
C ASP A 96 20.46 -2.43 -5.93
N ARG A 97 20.29 -1.89 -7.13
CA ARG A 97 19.80 -2.68 -8.26
C ARG A 97 20.69 -3.86 -8.58
N TYR A 98 22.03 -3.72 -8.37
CA TYR A 98 23.00 -4.74 -8.74
C TYR A 98 23.04 -5.90 -7.75
N ASP A 99 22.58 -5.68 -6.53
CA ASP A 99 22.51 -6.67 -5.45
C ASP A 99 21.10 -7.29 -5.30
N SER A 100 20.16 -6.91 -6.16
CA SER A 100 18.76 -7.36 -6.13
C SER A 100 18.47 -8.41 -7.22
N ILE A 101 17.28 -8.99 -7.17
CA ILE A 101 16.75 -9.86 -8.25
C ILE A 101 16.68 -9.14 -9.59
N TYR A 102 16.76 -7.81 -9.61
CA TYR A 102 16.78 -6.99 -10.84
C TYR A 102 18.18 -6.83 -11.45
N HIS A 103 19.18 -7.52 -10.90
CA HIS A 103 20.55 -7.56 -11.43
C HIS A 103 20.56 -8.03 -12.89
N GLY A 104 21.26 -7.31 -13.74
CA GLY A 104 21.39 -7.66 -15.16
C GLY A 104 20.22 -7.24 -16.05
N HIS A 105 19.09 -6.84 -15.50
CA HIS A 105 17.99 -6.33 -16.32
C HIS A 105 18.27 -4.87 -16.75
N PRO A 106 18.04 -4.51 -18.01
CA PRO A 106 18.23 -3.13 -18.47
C PRO A 106 17.19 -2.21 -17.79
N VAL A 107 17.59 -0.96 -17.51
CA VAL A 107 16.74 0.03 -16.84
C VAL A 107 15.39 0.23 -17.53
N TRP A 108 15.38 0.17 -18.86
CA TRP A 108 14.15 0.31 -19.65
C TRP A 108 13.17 -0.88 -19.47
N ALA A 109 13.66 -2.08 -19.14
CA ALA A 109 12.80 -3.25 -18.91
C ALA A 109 12.04 -3.15 -17.57
N THR A 110 12.68 -2.61 -16.55
CA THR A 110 12.05 -2.33 -15.25
C THR A 110 11.33 -0.97 -15.21
N ARG A 111 11.33 -0.26 -16.35
CA ARG A 111 10.58 1.00 -16.54
C ARG A 111 10.80 1.98 -15.37
N VAL A 112 9.71 2.40 -14.68
CA VAL A 112 9.76 3.38 -13.61
C VAL A 112 10.60 2.89 -12.41
N ALA A 113 10.49 1.62 -12.05
CA ALA A 113 11.29 1.03 -10.96
C ALA A 113 12.80 1.14 -11.23
N GLY A 114 13.21 1.00 -12.48
CA GLY A 114 14.62 1.17 -12.87
C GLY A 114 15.16 2.58 -12.64
N LEU A 115 14.30 3.61 -12.58
CA LEU A 115 14.68 5.00 -12.36
C LEU A 115 14.74 5.36 -10.86
N PHE A 116 13.93 4.72 -10.01
CA PHE A 116 13.80 5.09 -8.59
C PHE A 116 14.55 4.14 -7.64
N GLY A 117 15.09 3.03 -8.14
CA GLY A 117 15.80 2.03 -7.35
C GLY A 117 14.86 0.97 -6.76
N VAL A 118 15.38 0.14 -5.87
CA VAL A 118 14.67 -0.95 -5.20
C VAL A 118 14.24 -0.47 -3.82
N GLY A 119 12.94 -0.58 -3.53
CA GLY A 119 12.39 -0.26 -2.22
C GLY A 119 12.86 -1.26 -1.16
N PRO A 120 12.95 -0.84 0.11
CA PRO A 120 13.40 -1.72 1.17
C PRO A 120 12.34 -2.76 1.54
N THR A 121 12.81 -3.92 2.00
CA THR A 121 12.02 -4.94 2.66
C THR A 121 12.05 -4.73 4.16
N ILE A 122 10.89 -4.78 4.80
CA ILE A 122 10.70 -4.67 6.26
C ILE A 122 9.98 -5.91 6.80
N LYS A 123 9.95 -6.07 8.11
CA LYS A 123 9.22 -7.15 8.77
C LYS A 123 8.01 -6.60 9.51
N VAL A 124 6.83 -7.15 9.23
CA VAL A 124 5.57 -6.79 9.87
C VAL A 124 4.77 -8.07 10.13
N ASN A 125 4.32 -8.28 11.37
CA ASN A 125 3.62 -9.48 11.81
C ASN A 125 4.38 -10.78 11.43
N GLU A 126 5.69 -10.76 11.67
CA GLU A 126 6.61 -11.84 11.32
C GLU A 126 6.78 -12.13 9.81
N VAL A 127 6.13 -11.36 8.92
CA VAL A 127 6.17 -11.49 7.47
C VAL A 127 7.12 -10.46 6.87
N LEU A 128 7.96 -10.88 5.90
CA LEU A 128 8.79 -9.98 5.11
C LEU A 128 7.92 -9.34 4.02
N ILE A 129 7.78 -8.04 4.06
CA ILE A 129 6.98 -7.28 3.08
C ILE A 129 7.82 -6.18 2.45
N GLY A 130 7.53 -5.85 1.21
CA GLY A 130 8.01 -4.62 0.60
C GLY A 130 7.39 -3.40 1.28
N SER A 131 8.15 -2.33 1.45
CA SER A 131 7.64 -1.09 2.04
C SER A 131 6.48 -0.47 1.23
N ASP A 132 6.42 -0.71 -0.07
CA ASP A 132 5.35 -0.31 -0.99
C ASP A 132 3.99 -0.91 -0.63
N LYS A 133 3.98 -2.10 0.01
CA LYS A 133 2.74 -2.75 0.46
C LYS A 133 1.95 -1.89 1.46
N LEU A 134 2.63 -1.03 2.22
CA LEU A 134 1.95 -0.04 3.08
C LEU A 134 1.15 0.96 2.25
N GLY A 135 1.69 1.43 1.13
CA GLY A 135 1.00 2.31 0.19
C GLY A 135 -0.16 1.59 -0.52
N HIS A 136 0.05 0.34 -0.96
CA HIS A 136 -1.01 -0.49 -1.53
C HIS A 136 -2.18 -0.65 -0.56
N PHE A 137 -1.91 -1.01 0.68
CA PHE A 137 -2.92 -1.15 1.72
C PHE A 137 -3.70 0.15 1.95
N LEU A 138 -3.02 1.27 2.13
CA LEU A 138 -3.67 2.52 2.47
C LEU A 138 -4.31 3.20 1.25
N SER A 139 -3.55 3.46 0.20
CA SER A 139 -4.02 4.19 -0.98
C SER A 139 -4.95 3.38 -1.86
N GLN A 140 -4.50 2.19 -2.29
CA GLN A 140 -5.28 1.37 -3.20
C GLN A 140 -6.44 0.69 -2.47
N GLY A 141 -6.25 0.27 -1.21
CA GLY A 141 -7.33 -0.23 -0.36
C GLY A 141 -8.44 0.79 -0.18
N ARG A 142 -8.09 2.09 0.03
CA ARG A 142 -9.09 3.18 0.09
C ARG A 142 -9.84 3.36 -1.23
N LYS A 143 -9.15 3.28 -2.37
CA LYS A 143 -9.81 3.34 -3.69
C LYS A 143 -10.75 2.16 -3.88
N PHE A 144 -10.34 0.95 -3.47
CA PHE A 144 -11.17 -0.24 -3.51
C PHE A 144 -12.43 -0.05 -2.65
N TRP A 145 -12.29 0.38 -1.39
CA TRP A 145 -13.41 0.67 -0.51
C TRP A 145 -14.38 1.72 -1.10
N ARG A 146 -13.88 2.79 -1.71
CA ARG A 146 -14.71 3.79 -2.40
C ARG A 146 -15.48 3.20 -3.58
N ARG A 147 -14.86 2.29 -4.35
CA ARG A 147 -15.53 1.56 -5.43
C ARG A 147 -16.63 0.66 -4.88
N TYR A 148 -16.35 -0.08 -3.81
CA TYR A 148 -17.36 -0.88 -3.12
C TYR A 148 -18.56 -0.03 -2.67
N LEU A 149 -18.34 1.12 -2.07
CA LEU A 149 -19.42 2.03 -1.69
C LEU A 149 -20.23 2.53 -2.88
N ALA A 150 -19.61 2.69 -4.04
CA ALA A 150 -20.28 3.15 -5.27
C ALA A 150 -21.07 2.03 -5.94
N TYR A 151 -20.51 0.83 -6.02
CA TYR A 151 -21.12 -0.29 -6.74
C TYR A 151 -22.04 -1.13 -5.85
N ARG A 152 -21.83 -1.12 -4.54
CA ARG A 152 -22.46 -2.05 -3.58
C ARG A 152 -22.24 -3.52 -3.94
N ASP A 153 -21.13 -3.79 -4.63
CA ASP A 153 -20.74 -5.09 -5.17
C ASP A 153 -19.23 -5.25 -4.98
N GLU A 154 -18.85 -6.19 -4.11
CA GLU A 154 -17.45 -6.46 -3.78
C GLU A 154 -16.71 -7.07 -4.97
N ALA A 155 -17.33 -8.00 -5.69
CA ALA A 155 -16.71 -8.66 -6.83
C ALA A 155 -16.38 -7.65 -7.93
N LYS A 156 -17.30 -6.75 -8.25
CA LYS A 156 -17.07 -5.67 -9.21
C LYS A 156 -15.99 -4.68 -8.75
N ALA A 157 -15.96 -4.36 -7.48
CA ALA A 157 -14.93 -3.48 -6.92
C ALA A 157 -13.54 -4.16 -6.97
N ALA A 158 -13.46 -5.46 -6.72
CA ALA A 158 -12.26 -6.28 -6.81
C ALA A 158 -11.75 -6.34 -8.26
N GLU A 159 -12.61 -6.63 -9.23
CA GLU A 159 -12.28 -6.65 -10.65
C GLU A 159 -11.68 -5.31 -11.11
N GLN A 160 -12.28 -4.20 -10.73
CA GLN A 160 -11.77 -2.86 -11.04
C GLN A 160 -10.45 -2.55 -10.34
N SER A 161 -10.23 -3.07 -9.12
CA SER A 161 -8.95 -2.92 -8.43
C SER A 161 -7.84 -3.71 -9.14
N ALA A 162 -8.11 -4.97 -9.48
CA ALA A 162 -7.18 -5.82 -10.23
C ALA A 162 -6.87 -5.25 -11.62
N TYR A 163 -7.88 -4.72 -12.33
CA TYR A 163 -7.66 -4.04 -13.61
C TYR A 163 -6.75 -2.82 -13.47
N THR A 164 -6.94 -2.03 -12.42
CA THR A 164 -6.10 -0.84 -12.16
C THR A 164 -4.65 -1.24 -11.89
N GLU A 165 -4.45 -2.32 -11.12
CA GLU A 165 -3.12 -2.87 -10.83
C GLU A 165 -2.45 -3.34 -12.13
N ARG A 166 -3.16 -4.13 -12.92
CA ARG A 166 -2.63 -4.65 -14.18
C ARG A 166 -2.31 -3.55 -15.19
N ALA A 167 -3.20 -2.57 -15.33
CA ALA A 167 -3.11 -1.56 -16.40
C ALA A 167 -2.28 -0.33 -16.01
N LEU A 168 -2.34 0.17 -14.78
CA LEU A 168 -1.83 1.48 -14.42
C LEU A 168 -0.63 1.46 -13.46
N PHE A 169 -0.58 0.50 -12.53
CA PHE A 169 0.43 0.50 -11.47
C PHE A 169 1.42 -0.67 -11.57
N GLY A 170 1.01 -1.81 -12.11
CA GLY A 170 1.83 -3.00 -12.24
C GLY A 170 2.44 -3.17 -13.62
N GLN A 171 1.96 -4.14 -14.40
CA GLN A 171 2.58 -4.62 -15.63
C GLN A 171 2.92 -3.53 -16.68
N MET A 172 2.11 -2.47 -16.79
CA MET A 172 2.39 -1.37 -17.76
C MET A 172 3.45 -0.39 -17.28
N THR A 173 3.64 -0.23 -15.97
CA THR A 173 4.57 0.75 -15.39
C THR A 173 5.89 0.15 -14.93
N THR A 174 5.88 -1.09 -14.42
CA THR A 174 7.06 -1.75 -13.87
C THR A 174 7.44 -3.02 -14.61
N GLY A 175 6.53 -3.59 -15.38
CA GLY A 175 6.70 -4.90 -16.02
C GLY A 175 6.36 -6.06 -15.09
N ILE A 176 5.90 -5.79 -13.89
CA ILE A 176 5.57 -6.76 -12.85
C ILE A 176 4.10 -6.64 -12.48
N TYR A 177 3.44 -7.78 -12.33
CA TYR A 177 2.10 -7.86 -11.76
C TYR A 177 2.22 -8.63 -10.45
N SER A 178 2.16 -7.89 -9.35
CA SER A 178 2.36 -8.44 -8.03
C SER A 178 1.06 -8.98 -7.44
N ASN A 179 1.05 -10.27 -7.12
CA ASN A 179 -0.05 -10.87 -6.38
C ASN A 179 -0.11 -10.35 -4.95
N ALA A 180 1.04 -10.04 -4.35
CA ALA A 180 1.12 -9.46 -3.01
C ALA A 180 0.48 -8.06 -2.95
N ASP A 181 0.61 -7.26 -4.02
CA ASP A 181 -0.07 -5.96 -4.13
C ASP A 181 -1.59 -6.11 -4.13
N LEU A 182 -2.11 -7.11 -4.84
CA LEU A 182 -3.54 -7.38 -4.84
C LEU A 182 -4.05 -7.78 -3.46
N VAL A 183 -3.28 -8.60 -2.74
CA VAL A 183 -3.62 -8.99 -1.37
C VAL A 183 -3.58 -7.77 -0.45
N ALA A 184 -2.54 -6.93 -0.54
CA ALA A 184 -2.44 -5.70 0.24
C ALA A 184 -3.59 -4.72 -0.08
N ASN A 185 -3.97 -4.57 -1.36
CA ASN A 185 -5.11 -3.76 -1.78
C ASN A 185 -6.42 -4.26 -1.18
N TYR A 186 -6.64 -5.58 -1.17
CA TYR A 186 -7.84 -6.20 -0.62
C TYR A 186 -7.88 -6.08 0.91
N GLU A 187 -6.78 -6.36 1.60
CA GLU A 187 -6.70 -6.20 3.05
C GLU A 187 -6.87 -4.72 3.46
N GLY A 188 -6.38 -3.78 2.67
CA GLY A 188 -6.65 -2.37 2.84
C GLY A 188 -8.13 -2.02 2.70
N TYR A 189 -8.83 -2.62 1.73
CA TYR A 189 -10.28 -2.52 1.63
C TYR A 189 -10.97 -3.05 2.89
N ARG A 190 -10.55 -4.23 3.40
CA ARG A 190 -11.06 -4.80 4.65
C ARG A 190 -10.80 -3.89 5.85
N PHE A 191 -9.62 -3.26 5.93
CA PHE A 191 -9.33 -2.27 6.96
C PHE A 191 -10.34 -1.12 6.94
N TYR A 192 -10.60 -0.49 5.79
CA TYR A 192 -11.57 0.60 5.71
C TYR A 192 -12.99 0.16 6.03
N ARG A 193 -13.36 -1.07 5.73
CA ARG A 193 -14.62 -1.64 6.20
C ARG A 193 -14.65 -1.87 7.70
N SER A 194 -13.57 -2.41 8.25
CA SER A 194 -13.47 -2.69 9.70
C SER A 194 -13.50 -1.44 10.58
N LEU A 195 -13.37 -0.24 9.97
CA LEU A 195 -13.63 1.00 10.70
C LEU A 195 -15.10 1.11 11.14
N PHE A 196 -16.05 0.53 10.40
CA PHE A 196 -17.49 0.76 10.59
C PHE A 196 -18.34 -0.51 10.71
N ASP A 197 -17.85 -1.63 10.16
CA ASP A 197 -18.55 -2.90 10.13
C ASP A 197 -17.94 -3.87 11.15
N ASP A 198 -18.79 -4.52 11.95
CA ASP A 198 -18.39 -5.61 12.83
C ASP A 198 -18.01 -6.85 12.01
N ASP A 199 -17.18 -7.71 12.58
CA ASP A 199 -16.83 -9.04 12.06
C ASP A 199 -16.14 -9.04 10.67
N VAL A 200 -15.68 -7.90 10.18
CA VAL A 200 -14.78 -7.84 9.02
C VAL A 200 -13.44 -8.53 9.34
N VAL A 201 -12.94 -8.31 10.53
CA VAL A 201 -11.92 -9.12 11.18
C VAL A 201 -12.67 -10.11 12.08
N PRO A 202 -12.59 -11.43 11.85
CA PRO A 202 -13.40 -12.41 12.54
C PRO A 202 -13.38 -12.26 14.07
N GLY A 203 -14.56 -12.17 14.66
CA GLY A 203 -14.74 -12.04 16.11
C GLY A 203 -14.42 -10.67 16.69
N LYS A 204 -14.13 -9.64 15.86
CA LYS A 204 -13.81 -8.29 16.34
C LYS A 204 -14.90 -7.28 15.96
N PRO A 205 -15.24 -6.36 16.89
CA PRO A 205 -16.14 -5.25 16.58
C PRO A 205 -15.46 -4.26 15.64
N ALA A 206 -16.26 -3.36 15.07
CA ALA A 206 -15.76 -2.21 14.31
C ALA A 206 -14.79 -1.37 15.15
N ILE A 207 -13.81 -0.74 14.50
CA ILE A 207 -12.85 0.14 15.17
C ILE A 207 -13.53 1.40 15.71
N LEU A 208 -14.49 1.93 14.95
CA LEU A 208 -15.21 3.16 15.28
C LEU A 208 -16.70 2.88 15.51
N ALA A 209 -17.30 3.63 16.42
CA ALA A 209 -18.75 3.71 16.56
C ALA A 209 -19.21 5.16 16.59
N TRP A 210 -20.42 5.39 16.12
CA TRP A 210 -21.10 6.68 16.27
C TRP A 210 -22.00 6.66 17.51
N ARG A 211 -21.64 7.41 18.56
CA ARG A 211 -22.37 7.47 19.83
C ARG A 211 -22.46 8.89 20.31
N ALA A 212 -23.65 9.30 20.77
CA ALA A 212 -23.89 10.66 21.30
C ALA A 212 -23.32 11.75 20.34
N ASP A 213 -23.68 11.66 19.06
CA ASP A 213 -23.31 12.59 17.99
C ASP A 213 -21.81 12.80 17.78
N ARG A 214 -21.02 11.77 18.07
CA ARG A 214 -19.58 11.77 17.81
C ARG A 214 -19.03 10.38 17.48
N TRP A 215 -17.92 10.34 16.79
CA TRP A 215 -17.14 9.13 16.64
C TRP A 215 -16.43 8.77 17.95
N VAL A 216 -16.38 7.48 18.25
CA VAL A 216 -15.62 6.92 19.37
C VAL A 216 -14.83 5.72 18.89
N VAL A 217 -13.60 5.57 19.38
CA VAL A 217 -12.78 4.37 19.12
C VAL A 217 -13.25 3.27 20.05
N GLN A 218 -13.63 2.11 19.51
CA GLN A 218 -14.06 0.92 20.27
C GLN A 218 -12.91 -0.06 20.49
N ARG A 219 -12.01 -0.16 19.52
CA ARG A 219 -10.79 -0.97 19.62
C ARG A 219 -9.66 -0.35 18.81
N SER A 220 -8.45 -0.73 19.15
CA SER A 220 -7.28 -0.35 18.36
C SER A 220 -7.21 -1.15 17.06
N PHE A 221 -6.61 -0.54 16.06
CA PHE A 221 -6.12 -1.20 14.85
C PHE A 221 -4.84 -1.97 15.15
N THR A 222 -4.60 -3.06 14.44
CA THR A 222 -3.29 -3.69 14.35
C THR A 222 -3.05 -4.25 12.95
N TRP A 223 -1.82 -4.11 12.45
CA TRP A 223 -1.39 -4.71 11.19
C TRP A 223 -1.49 -6.23 11.22
N ALA A 224 -1.38 -6.85 12.40
CA ALA A 224 -1.54 -8.29 12.58
C ALA A 224 -2.92 -8.82 12.16
N ASP A 225 -3.95 -7.94 12.09
CA ASP A 225 -5.28 -8.32 11.59
C ASP A 225 -5.32 -8.48 10.06
N HIS A 226 -4.31 -7.99 9.35
CA HIS A 226 -4.33 -7.85 7.90
C HIS A 226 -3.11 -8.45 7.21
N VAL A 227 -1.90 -8.30 7.78
CA VAL A 227 -0.67 -8.82 7.19
C VAL A 227 -0.60 -10.34 7.39
N ASN A 228 -0.41 -11.05 6.29
CA ASN A 228 -0.29 -12.50 6.24
C ASN A 228 0.80 -12.90 5.22
N GLU A 229 1.11 -14.19 5.13
CA GLU A 229 2.17 -14.73 4.28
C GLU A 229 2.05 -14.37 2.79
N TYR A 230 0.84 -14.08 2.31
CA TYR A 230 0.62 -13.70 0.91
C TYR A 230 1.07 -12.26 0.57
N TRP A 231 1.53 -11.49 1.56
CA TRP A 231 2.17 -10.20 1.34
C TRP A 231 3.66 -10.33 0.98
N ASP A 232 4.24 -11.50 1.20
CA ASP A 232 5.62 -11.82 0.85
C ASP A 232 5.68 -12.29 -0.62
N GLU A 233 6.30 -11.49 -1.50
CA GLU A 233 6.40 -11.81 -2.93
C GLU A 233 7.24 -13.05 -3.23
N ALA A 234 8.10 -13.46 -2.30
CA ALA A 234 8.83 -14.71 -2.46
C ALA A 234 7.97 -15.95 -2.19
N LEU A 235 6.86 -15.80 -1.46
CA LEU A 235 5.89 -16.87 -1.21
C LEU A 235 4.69 -16.77 -2.14
N ASN A 236 4.32 -15.55 -2.54
CA ASN A 236 3.19 -15.24 -3.44
C ASN A 236 3.72 -14.72 -4.77
N VAL A 237 4.16 -15.63 -5.63
CA VAL A 237 4.98 -15.36 -6.82
C VAL A 237 4.30 -14.38 -7.78
N ASN A 238 5.06 -13.35 -8.17
CA ASN A 238 4.66 -12.33 -9.13
C ASN A 238 4.64 -12.86 -10.58
N HIS A 239 3.88 -12.19 -11.44
CA HIS A 239 3.94 -12.37 -12.88
C HIS A 239 4.84 -11.29 -13.50
N PHE A 240 5.91 -11.71 -14.13
CA PHE A 240 6.86 -10.84 -14.79
C PHE A 240 6.57 -10.72 -16.30
N ASP A 241 6.84 -9.55 -16.86
CA ASP A 241 6.83 -9.37 -18.33
C ASP A 241 7.95 -10.22 -18.95
N GLN A 242 7.74 -10.74 -20.17
CA GLN A 242 8.72 -11.54 -20.90
C GLN A 242 10.08 -10.85 -21.07
N LEU A 243 10.13 -9.52 -21.02
CA LEU A 243 11.36 -8.74 -21.08
C LEU A 243 12.21 -8.82 -19.78
N LEU A 244 11.66 -9.40 -18.72
CA LEU A 244 12.31 -9.60 -17.42
C LEU A 244 12.75 -11.04 -17.16
N TYR A 245 12.60 -11.94 -18.15
CA TYR A 245 13.08 -13.31 -18.11
C TYR A 245 14.44 -13.48 -18.80
#